data_b0982639964cfba45af49cce227e26db
#
_entry.id   b0982639964cfba45af49cce227e26db
#
_cell.length_a   1.000
_cell.length_b   1.000
_cell.length_c   1.000
_cell.angle_alpha   90.00
_cell.angle_beta   90.00
_cell.angle_gamma   90.00
#
_symmetry.space_group_name_H-M   'P 1'
#
loop_
_entity.id
_entity.type
_entity.pdbx_description
1 polymer ?
#
loop_
_entity_poly.entity_id
_entity_poly.type
_entity_poly.pdbx_seq_one_letter_code
_entity_poly.pdbx_strand_id
1 'polypeptide(L)'
;MKIKEVRYIVVHCSGNSATSKLRAADIRRFHISQRGFADIGYHFVIPTDGTIELGRRLNVAGAHVKGFNQYSIGICYVGGLDAHGRPADTRNEAQRKALRKIVREMHAQFPNALIVGHRDFPNVAKSCPCFNVREEFADYNKTAKFTL
;
A
#
# COMPACT_ATOMS: atom_id res chain seq x y z
N MET A 1 10.97 11.41 -9.30
CA MET A 1 11.68 10.36 -10.05
C MET A 1 10.69 9.43 -10.74
N LYS A 2 11.10 8.85 -11.84
CA LYS A 2 10.28 7.87 -12.55
C LYS A 2 10.53 6.47 -11.98
N ILE A 3 9.50 5.62 -12.06
CA ILE A 3 9.66 4.19 -11.80
C ILE A 3 10.56 3.58 -12.89
N LYS A 4 11.51 2.76 -12.47
CA LYS A 4 12.42 2.05 -13.39
C LYS A 4 11.79 0.76 -13.89
N GLU A 5 11.20 -0.01 -12.97
CA GLU A 5 10.60 -1.30 -13.26
C GLU A 5 9.68 -1.66 -12.09
N VAL A 6 8.50 -2.17 -12.35
CA VAL A 6 7.61 -2.59 -11.27
C VAL A 6 7.91 -4.05 -10.92
N ARG A 7 8.63 -4.23 -9.83
CA ARG A 7 8.99 -5.54 -9.26
C ARG A 7 8.08 -5.95 -8.12
N TYR A 8 7.50 -4.95 -7.43
CA TYR A 8 6.69 -5.17 -6.24
C TYR A 8 5.42 -4.35 -6.26
N ILE A 9 4.33 -4.96 -5.82
CA ILE A 9 3.08 -4.29 -5.49
C ILE A 9 2.99 -4.37 -3.97
N VAL A 10 3.07 -3.22 -3.29
CA VAL A 10 3.28 -3.15 -1.85
C VAL A 10 2.03 -2.61 -1.17
N VAL A 11 1.50 -3.38 -0.23
CA VAL A 11 0.34 -2.98 0.57
C VAL A 11 0.79 -2.41 1.90
N HIS A 12 0.22 -1.26 2.25
CA HIS A 12 0.45 -0.53 3.49
C HIS A 12 -0.87 -0.30 4.24
N CYS A 13 -0.76 0.06 5.51
CA CYS A 13 -1.84 0.70 6.26
C CYS A 13 -1.39 2.12 6.65
N SER A 14 -2.37 2.98 6.90
CA SER A 14 -2.08 4.37 7.30
C SER A 14 -1.64 4.52 8.75
N GLY A 15 -1.87 3.50 9.59
CA GLY A 15 -1.56 3.55 11.01
C GLY A 15 -2.58 4.35 11.82
N ASN A 16 -3.83 4.31 11.40
CA ASN A 16 -4.93 5.02 12.05
C ASN A 16 -5.97 4.04 12.59
N SER A 17 -6.93 4.57 13.39
CA SER A 17 -8.08 3.82 13.88
C SER A 17 -8.94 3.29 12.72
N ALA A 18 -9.63 2.17 12.97
CA ALA A 18 -10.61 1.59 12.03
C ALA A 18 -11.77 2.55 11.70
N THR A 19 -12.02 3.54 12.55
CA THR A 19 -13.07 4.54 12.35
C THR A 19 -12.57 5.85 11.73
N SER A 20 -11.29 5.89 11.36
CA SER A 20 -10.70 7.09 10.76
C SER A 20 -11.39 7.45 9.45
N LYS A 21 -11.65 8.75 9.28
CA LYS A 21 -12.25 9.30 8.06
C LYS A 21 -11.22 9.92 7.13
N LEU A 22 -9.95 9.61 7.32
CA LEU A 22 -8.89 10.10 6.46
C LEU A 22 -9.10 9.66 5.02
N ARG A 23 -8.79 10.57 4.12
CA ARG A 23 -8.81 10.33 2.68
C ARG A 23 -7.42 10.62 2.09
N ALA A 24 -7.25 10.32 0.82
CA ALA A 24 -5.97 10.57 0.15
C ALA A 24 -5.53 12.03 0.28
N ALA A 25 -6.46 12.98 0.18
CA ALA A 25 -6.15 14.41 0.33
C ALA A 25 -5.56 14.77 1.70
N ASP A 26 -6.04 14.12 2.76
CA ASP A 26 -5.54 14.33 4.12
C ASP A 26 -4.13 13.75 4.29
N ILE A 27 -3.90 12.56 3.78
CA ILE A 27 -2.59 11.92 3.80
C ILE A 27 -1.60 12.73 2.98
N ARG A 28 -2.03 13.23 1.83
CA ARG A 28 -1.22 14.10 0.97
C ARG A 28 -0.76 15.35 1.71
N ARG A 29 -1.67 16.05 2.39
CA ARG A 29 -1.31 17.24 3.18
C ARG A 29 -0.28 16.91 4.26
N PHE A 30 -0.47 15.79 4.97
CA PHE A 30 0.48 15.35 5.98
C PHE A 30 1.85 15.03 5.40
N HIS A 31 1.90 14.28 4.29
CA HIS A 31 3.16 13.93 3.63
C HIS A 31 3.92 15.17 3.15
N ILE A 32 3.22 16.14 2.57
CA ILE A 32 3.85 17.37 2.09
C ILE A 32 4.31 18.25 3.26
N SER A 33 3.44 18.50 4.25
CA SER A 33 3.72 19.44 5.33
C SER A 33 4.64 18.88 6.41
N GLN A 34 4.52 17.59 6.75
CA GLN A 34 5.25 16.97 7.87
C GLN A 34 6.40 16.07 7.45
N ARG A 35 6.35 15.52 6.25
CA ARG A 35 7.39 14.63 5.71
C ARG A 35 8.26 15.30 4.67
N GLY A 36 7.89 16.47 4.18
CA GLY A 36 8.62 17.17 3.13
C GLY A 36 8.57 16.49 1.76
N PHE A 37 7.58 15.61 1.52
CA PHE A 37 7.42 14.97 0.22
C PHE A 37 6.85 15.96 -0.80
N ALA A 38 7.16 15.74 -2.08
CA ALA A 38 6.61 16.53 -3.17
C ALA A 38 5.10 16.26 -3.38
N ASP A 39 4.64 15.08 -3.00
CA ASP A 39 3.26 14.62 -3.14
C ASP A 39 3.01 13.50 -2.13
N ILE A 40 1.77 12.99 -2.06
CA ILE A 40 1.46 11.77 -1.31
C ILE A 40 2.42 10.65 -1.71
N GLY A 41 2.84 9.84 -0.75
CA GLY A 41 3.82 8.77 -1.00
C GLY A 41 3.27 7.54 -1.71
N TYR A 42 1.95 7.33 -1.71
CA TYR A 42 1.28 6.16 -2.29
C TYR A 42 0.73 6.44 -3.67
N HIS A 43 0.48 5.37 -4.44
CA HIS A 43 -0.19 5.44 -5.74
C HIS A 43 -1.71 5.29 -5.60
N PHE A 44 -2.17 4.54 -4.59
CA PHE A 44 -3.58 4.34 -4.30
C PHE A 44 -3.84 4.40 -2.79
N VAL A 45 -4.99 4.93 -2.44
CA VAL A 45 -5.48 4.95 -1.05
C VAL A 45 -6.89 4.38 -1.01
N ILE A 46 -7.15 3.53 -0.04
CA ILE A 46 -8.46 2.91 0.19
C ILE A 46 -8.99 3.40 1.54
N PRO A 47 -9.83 4.47 1.56
CA PRO A 47 -10.48 4.91 2.78
C PRO A 47 -11.45 3.87 3.34
N THR A 48 -11.98 4.13 4.53
CA THR A 48 -12.87 3.18 5.21
C THR A 48 -14.20 2.95 4.50
N ASP A 49 -14.60 3.82 3.56
CA ASP A 49 -15.78 3.59 2.73
C ASP A 49 -15.54 2.66 1.55
N GLY A 50 -14.29 2.21 1.35
CA GLY A 50 -13.94 1.27 0.29
C GLY A 50 -13.75 1.90 -1.10
N THR A 51 -13.75 3.22 -1.23
CA THR A 51 -13.38 3.86 -2.50
C THR A 51 -11.89 3.67 -2.78
N ILE A 52 -11.52 3.72 -4.05
CA ILE A 52 -10.11 3.68 -4.45
C ILE A 52 -9.75 5.07 -4.92
N GLU A 53 -8.94 5.77 -4.13
CA GLU A 53 -8.50 7.14 -4.44
C GLU A 53 -7.09 7.12 -5.03
N LEU A 54 -6.84 8.02 -5.98
CA LEU A 54 -5.55 8.10 -6.66
C LEU A 54 -4.57 8.97 -5.89
N GLY A 55 -3.31 8.52 -5.86
CA GLY A 55 -2.18 9.29 -5.38
C GLY A 55 -1.25 9.66 -6.52
N ARG A 56 0.04 9.31 -6.40
CA ARG A 56 1.00 9.54 -7.50
C ARG A 56 0.62 8.71 -8.73
N ARG A 57 0.98 9.23 -9.90
CA ARG A 57 0.83 8.48 -11.15
C ARG A 57 1.70 7.23 -11.14
N LEU A 58 1.27 6.19 -11.85
CA LEU A 58 1.95 4.89 -11.87
C LEU A 58 3.38 4.93 -12.40
N ASN A 59 3.70 5.92 -13.24
CA ASN A 59 5.06 6.07 -13.78
C ASN A 59 5.99 6.88 -12.87
N VAL A 60 5.48 7.41 -11.76
CA VAL A 60 6.24 8.22 -10.79
C VAL A 60 6.56 7.36 -9.58
N ALA A 61 7.83 7.31 -9.19
CA ALA A 61 8.22 6.61 -7.97
C ALA A 61 7.54 7.22 -6.76
N GLY A 62 6.98 6.39 -5.89
CA GLY A 62 6.38 6.82 -4.65
C GLY A 62 7.41 7.18 -3.58
N ALA A 63 6.94 7.37 -2.37
CA ALA A 63 7.76 7.53 -1.17
C ALA A 63 7.10 6.70 -0.07
N HIS A 64 7.26 5.36 -0.14
CA HIS A 64 6.58 4.44 0.74
C HIS A 64 7.43 3.24 1.17
N VAL A 65 8.50 2.89 0.44
CA VAL A 65 9.45 1.84 0.83
C VAL A 65 10.86 2.31 0.52
N LYS A 66 11.60 2.66 1.54
CA LYS A 66 12.98 3.16 1.40
C LYS A 66 13.84 2.15 0.63
N GLY A 67 14.49 2.60 -0.43
CA GLY A 67 15.36 1.78 -1.27
C GLY A 67 14.65 1.03 -2.39
N PHE A 68 13.30 1.01 -2.40
CA PHE A 68 12.52 0.25 -3.37
C PHE A 68 11.46 1.09 -4.10
N ASN A 69 11.43 2.39 -3.88
CA ASN A 69 10.41 3.26 -4.45
C ASN A 69 10.42 3.28 -5.99
N GLN A 70 11.58 3.11 -6.61
CA GLN A 70 11.69 3.08 -8.07
C GLN A 70 11.32 1.73 -8.69
N TYR A 71 10.95 0.76 -7.86
CA TYR A 71 10.65 -0.61 -8.28
C TYR A 71 9.29 -1.08 -7.79
N SER A 72 8.44 -0.19 -7.31
CA SER A 72 7.20 -0.62 -6.64
C SER A 72 6.03 0.34 -6.84
N ILE A 73 4.83 -0.24 -6.72
CA ILE A 73 3.57 0.47 -6.62
C ILE A 73 3.10 0.35 -5.16
N GLY A 74 2.71 1.45 -4.55
CA GLY A 74 2.25 1.50 -3.17
C GLY A 74 0.74 1.67 -3.07
N ILE A 75 0.09 0.77 -2.31
CA ILE A 75 -1.36 0.80 -2.03
C ILE A 75 -1.52 0.89 -0.52
N CYS A 76 -2.26 1.88 -0.03
CA CYS A 76 -2.48 2.08 1.41
C CYS A 76 -3.97 2.00 1.74
N TYR A 77 -4.35 1.13 2.68
CA TYR A 77 -5.69 1.21 3.26
C TYR A 77 -5.66 2.06 4.55
N VAL A 78 -6.72 2.81 4.79
CA VAL A 78 -6.85 3.63 5.99
C VAL A 78 -7.26 2.76 7.17
N GLY A 79 -6.43 2.71 8.20
CA GLY A 79 -6.61 1.87 9.37
C GLY A 79 -5.29 1.31 9.88
N GLY A 80 -5.37 0.15 10.53
CA GLY A 80 -4.19 -0.57 11.03
C GLY A 80 -4.02 -0.52 12.54
N LEU A 81 -4.87 0.23 13.27
CA LEU A 81 -4.86 0.26 14.74
C LEU A 81 -6.22 -0.14 15.30
N ASP A 82 -6.22 -1.02 16.31
CA ASP A 82 -7.42 -1.41 17.03
C ASP A 82 -7.88 -0.33 18.01
N ALA A 83 -8.94 -0.62 18.79
CA ALA A 83 -9.51 0.32 19.76
C ALA A 83 -8.53 0.71 20.89
N HIS A 84 -7.46 -0.08 21.09
CA HIS A 84 -6.42 0.18 22.09
C HIS A 84 -5.17 0.82 21.48
N GLY A 85 -5.21 1.21 20.21
CA GLY A 85 -4.06 1.79 19.50
C GLY A 85 -2.98 0.78 19.14
N ARG A 86 -3.28 -0.52 19.13
CA ARG A 86 -2.32 -1.57 18.78
C ARG A 86 -2.46 -1.95 17.31
N PRO A 87 -1.35 -2.35 16.65
CA PRO A 87 -1.42 -2.82 15.27
C PRO A 87 -2.39 -3.99 15.12
N ALA A 88 -3.30 -3.89 14.16
CA ALA A 88 -4.29 -4.92 13.87
C ALA A 88 -4.79 -4.77 12.43
N ASP A 89 -5.24 -5.88 11.85
CA ASP A 89 -5.93 -5.86 10.57
C ASP A 89 -7.35 -5.32 10.78
N THR A 90 -7.54 -4.03 10.49
CA THR A 90 -8.82 -3.34 10.69
C THR A 90 -9.62 -3.19 9.41
N ARG A 91 -9.20 -3.85 8.33
CA ARG A 91 -9.91 -3.74 7.05
C ARG A 91 -11.36 -4.21 7.20
N ASN A 92 -12.31 -3.37 6.84
CA ASN A 92 -13.71 -3.77 6.71
C ASN A 92 -13.94 -4.48 5.36
N GLU A 93 -15.15 -4.99 5.14
CA GLU A 93 -15.47 -5.73 3.92
C GLU A 93 -15.33 -4.87 2.66
N ALA A 94 -15.74 -3.60 2.72
CA ALA A 94 -15.60 -2.67 1.59
C ALA A 94 -14.14 -2.44 1.22
N GLN A 95 -13.26 -2.31 2.22
CA GLN A 95 -11.82 -2.16 2.01
C GLN A 95 -11.19 -3.44 1.45
N ARG A 96 -11.59 -4.60 1.94
CA ARG A 96 -11.10 -5.89 1.43
C ARG A 96 -11.47 -6.09 -0.03
N LYS A 97 -12.71 -5.75 -0.39
CA LYS A 97 -13.20 -5.82 -1.77
C LYS A 97 -12.42 -4.86 -2.69
N ALA A 98 -12.22 -3.62 -2.25
CA ALA A 98 -11.47 -2.62 -3.00
C ALA A 98 -10.02 -3.04 -3.19
N LEU A 99 -9.38 -3.58 -2.14
CA LEU A 99 -8.00 -4.05 -2.22
C LEU A 99 -7.86 -5.21 -3.21
N ARG A 100 -8.77 -6.18 -3.18
CA ARG A 100 -8.77 -7.28 -4.16
C ARG A 100 -8.88 -6.77 -5.58
N LYS A 101 -9.74 -5.77 -5.80
CA LYS A 101 -9.92 -5.15 -7.11
C LYS A 101 -8.63 -4.49 -7.61
N ILE A 102 -8.03 -3.62 -6.82
CA ILE A 102 -6.84 -2.88 -7.26
C ILE A 102 -5.60 -3.79 -7.39
N VAL A 103 -5.46 -4.79 -6.53
CA VAL A 103 -4.38 -5.78 -6.67
C VAL A 103 -4.54 -6.56 -7.96
N ARG A 104 -5.77 -6.99 -8.28
CA ARG A 104 -6.04 -7.69 -9.54
C ARG A 104 -5.69 -6.83 -10.76
N GLU A 105 -6.06 -5.55 -10.75
CA GLU A 105 -5.76 -4.64 -11.83
C GLU A 105 -4.25 -4.40 -11.98
N MET A 106 -3.54 -4.25 -10.88
CA MET A 106 -2.09 -4.06 -10.90
C MET A 106 -1.36 -5.34 -11.33
N HIS A 107 -1.83 -6.49 -10.90
CA HIS A 107 -1.28 -7.77 -11.36
C HIS A 107 -1.47 -7.97 -12.87
N ALA A 108 -2.60 -7.54 -13.41
CA ALA A 108 -2.85 -7.61 -14.86
C ALA A 108 -1.86 -6.75 -15.65
N GLN A 109 -1.49 -5.58 -15.12
CA GLN A 109 -0.49 -4.72 -15.74
C GLN A 109 0.94 -5.18 -15.50
N PHE A 110 1.23 -5.74 -14.34
CA PHE A 110 2.57 -6.13 -13.89
C PHE A 110 2.58 -7.58 -13.41
N PRO A 111 2.37 -8.55 -14.31
CA PRO A 111 2.17 -9.95 -13.89
C PRO A 111 3.42 -10.61 -13.29
N ASN A 112 4.60 -10.03 -13.48
CA ASN A 112 5.85 -10.53 -12.91
C ASN A 112 6.15 -9.98 -11.52
N ALA A 113 5.39 -8.96 -11.06
CA ALA A 113 5.61 -8.33 -9.78
C ALA A 113 5.18 -9.24 -8.63
N LEU A 114 5.93 -9.18 -7.54
CA LEU A 114 5.60 -9.86 -6.30
C LEU A 114 4.70 -8.95 -5.45
N ILE A 115 3.58 -9.49 -4.98
CA ILE A 115 2.62 -8.76 -4.13
C ILE A 115 3.01 -9.03 -2.68
N VAL A 116 3.37 -7.97 -1.96
CA VAL A 116 3.95 -8.04 -0.62
C VAL A 116 3.38 -6.96 0.29
N GLY A 117 3.56 -7.15 1.60
CA GLY A 117 3.33 -6.10 2.58
C GLY A 117 4.60 -5.29 2.83
N HIS A 118 4.43 -4.07 3.35
CA HIS A 118 5.56 -3.25 3.74
C HIS A 118 6.50 -4.00 4.70
N ARG A 119 5.94 -4.73 5.66
CA ARG A 119 6.71 -5.50 6.65
C ARG A 119 7.57 -6.63 6.07
N ASP A 120 7.34 -7.00 4.82
CA ASP A 120 8.10 -8.07 4.17
C ASP A 120 9.47 -7.61 3.66
N PHE A 121 9.71 -6.30 3.62
CA PHE A 121 11.00 -5.75 3.19
C PHE A 121 12.07 -5.87 4.28
N PRO A 122 13.35 -6.03 3.88
CA PRO A 122 14.43 -6.08 4.86
C PRO A 122 14.52 -4.76 5.66
N ASN A 123 14.89 -4.86 6.92
CA ASN A 123 15.06 -3.74 7.84
C ASN A 123 13.78 -2.96 8.17
N VAL A 124 12.62 -3.52 7.89
CA VAL A 124 11.34 -2.95 8.32
C VAL A 124 10.86 -3.67 9.56
N ALA A 125 10.86 -2.99 10.70
CA ALA A 125 10.46 -3.53 12.00
C ALA A 125 9.01 -3.20 12.34
N LYS A 126 8.19 -2.83 11.36
CA LYS A 126 6.80 -2.43 11.55
C LYS A 126 5.85 -3.58 11.21
N SER A 127 4.63 -3.53 11.78
CA SER A 127 3.58 -4.51 11.50
C SER A 127 2.83 -4.23 10.20
N CYS A 128 2.97 -3.03 9.64
CA CYS A 128 2.28 -2.60 8.42
C CYS A 128 2.41 -3.62 7.28
N PRO A 129 1.35 -4.05 6.66
CA PRO A 129 -0.05 -3.58 6.76
C PRO A 129 -0.92 -4.37 7.75
N CYS A 130 -0.36 -5.06 8.71
CA CYS A 130 -1.02 -5.77 9.80
C CYS A 130 -1.76 -7.05 9.36
N PHE A 131 -1.45 -7.59 8.21
CA PHE A 131 -1.90 -8.91 7.74
C PHE A 131 -0.86 -9.50 6.77
N ASN A 132 -0.95 -10.79 6.51
CA ASN A 132 -0.01 -11.47 5.63
C ASN A 132 -0.45 -11.33 4.16
N VAL A 133 0.12 -10.32 3.49
CA VAL A 133 -0.21 -9.99 2.09
C VAL A 133 0.19 -11.13 1.15
N ARG A 134 1.38 -11.70 1.34
CA ARG A 134 1.91 -12.76 0.46
C ARG A 134 1.02 -13.99 0.45
N GLU A 135 0.49 -14.34 1.62
CA GLU A 135 -0.43 -15.47 1.76
C GLU A 135 -1.80 -15.16 1.16
N GLU A 136 -2.35 -13.98 1.45
CA GLU A 136 -3.67 -13.59 0.94
C GLU A 136 -3.70 -13.55 -0.60
N PHE A 137 -2.60 -13.13 -1.22
CA PHE A 137 -2.48 -13.00 -2.67
C PHE A 137 -1.53 -14.05 -3.29
N ALA A 138 -1.40 -15.20 -2.63
CA ALA A 138 -0.48 -16.26 -3.07
C ALA A 138 -0.73 -16.74 -4.49
N ASP A 139 -2.00 -16.77 -4.94
CA ASP A 139 -2.33 -17.19 -6.30
C ASP A 139 -1.74 -16.26 -7.37
N TYR A 140 -1.80 -14.96 -7.13
CA TYR A 140 -1.16 -13.99 -8.02
C TYR A 140 0.36 -14.13 -8.01
N ASN A 141 0.93 -14.43 -6.85
CA ASN A 141 2.38 -14.53 -6.68
C ASN A 141 3.00 -15.74 -7.38
N LYS A 142 2.19 -16.67 -7.90
CA LYS A 142 2.68 -17.80 -8.71
C LYS A 142 3.38 -17.35 -9.99
N THR A 143 3.03 -16.19 -10.53
CA THR A 143 3.66 -15.64 -11.75
C THR A 143 4.80 -14.67 -11.45
N ALA A 144 5.09 -14.40 -10.17
CA ALA A 144 6.13 -13.45 -9.78
C ALA A 144 7.51 -13.94 -10.19
N LYS A 145 8.32 -13.02 -10.72
CA LYS A 145 9.71 -13.28 -11.13
C LYS A 145 10.73 -12.61 -10.23
N PHE A 146 10.26 -11.92 -9.18
CA PHE A 146 11.11 -11.22 -8.22
C PHE A 146 10.92 -11.81 -6.83
N THR A 147 11.96 -11.71 -6.03
CA THR A 147 11.97 -12.16 -4.62
C THR A 147 12.40 -11.01 -3.71
N LEU A 148 12.23 -11.22 -2.44
CA LEU A 148 12.72 -10.32 -1.39
C LEU A 148 13.77 -10.99 -0.55
#